data_4852e44deadf87c0fff60f658675644f
#
_entry.id   4852e44deadf87c0fff60f658675644f
#
_cell.length_a   1.000
_cell.length_b   1.000
_cell.length_c   1.000
_cell.angle_alpha   90.00
_cell.angle_beta   90.00
_cell.angle_gamma   90.00
#
_symmetry.space_group_name_H-M   'P 1'
#
loop_
_entity.id
_entity.type
_entity.pdbx_description
1 polymer ?
#
loop_
_entity_poly.entity_id
_entity_poly.type
_entity_poly.pdbx_seq_one_letter_code
_entity_poly.pdbx_strand_id
1 'polypeptide(L)'
;MTPLPHPIPDAEAQVRQLADLIRPQLHLSPALVGIYSGGAWIAGRLKELLGLPEDIGLIDVSFYRDDFAEKGLHPQVKPTVIPFDVEGRHLILVDDVLYTGRTTRAALNELFDYGRPASVELAVLADRGGRELPIGATYCIWDVDLNNELSLVLGKQDDGQLAWRLENVSPAVEQGWRTDSFAVD
;
A
#
# COMPACT_ATOMS: atom_id res chain seq x y z
N MET A 1 -13.00 -12.24 21.70
CA MET A 1 -12.39 -11.05 21.07
C MET A 1 -11.10 -10.74 21.81
N THR A 2 -9.96 -11.04 21.22
CA THR A 2 -8.66 -10.64 21.79
C THR A 2 -8.56 -9.12 21.63
N PRO A 3 -8.36 -8.35 22.72
CA PRO A 3 -8.21 -6.92 22.59
C PRO A 3 -6.96 -6.61 21.78
N LEU A 4 -7.04 -5.63 20.89
CA LEU A 4 -5.85 -5.08 20.23
C LEU A 4 -4.87 -4.63 21.30
N PRO A 5 -3.56 -4.88 21.11
CA PRO A 5 -2.55 -4.54 22.11
C PRO A 5 -2.43 -3.02 22.34
N HIS A 6 -3.00 -2.18 21.46
CA HIS A 6 -2.99 -0.71 21.57
C HIS A 6 -4.23 -0.09 20.94
N PRO A 7 -4.64 1.13 21.35
CA PRO A 7 -5.68 1.88 20.65
C PRO A 7 -5.23 2.13 19.20
N ILE A 8 -6.17 2.00 18.27
CA ILE A 8 -5.92 2.30 16.85
C ILE A 8 -5.54 3.77 16.73
N PRO A 9 -4.39 4.10 16.11
CA PRO A 9 -3.94 5.48 15.99
C PRO A 9 -4.80 6.29 15.02
N ASP A 10 -4.78 7.60 15.17
CA ASP A 10 -5.40 8.53 14.24
C ASP A 10 -4.64 8.53 12.90
N ALA A 11 -5.32 8.16 11.82
CA ALA A 11 -4.69 8.02 10.50
C ALA A 11 -4.20 9.37 9.93
N GLU A 12 -4.95 10.47 10.15
CA GLU A 12 -4.52 11.81 9.71
C GLU A 12 -3.30 12.30 10.49
N ALA A 13 -3.19 11.96 11.78
CA ALA A 13 -1.98 12.25 12.56
C ALA A 13 -0.77 11.44 12.04
N GLN A 14 -0.98 10.18 11.67
CA GLN A 14 0.07 9.36 11.07
C GLN A 14 0.55 9.91 9.72
N VAL A 15 -0.36 10.40 8.87
CA VAL A 15 0.01 11.06 7.60
C VAL A 15 0.89 12.28 7.85
N ARG A 16 0.59 13.09 8.87
CA ARG A 16 1.44 14.23 9.25
C ARG A 16 2.82 13.78 9.71
N GLN A 17 2.90 12.75 10.54
CA GLN A 17 4.17 12.16 10.98
C GLN A 17 4.98 11.61 9.80
N LEU A 18 4.31 10.94 8.85
CA LEU A 18 4.95 10.43 7.64
C LEU A 18 5.53 11.57 6.79
N ALA A 19 4.80 12.68 6.66
CA ALA A 19 5.30 13.88 6.00
C ALA A 19 6.57 14.42 6.67
N ASP A 20 6.60 14.44 8.01
CA ASP A 20 7.78 14.91 8.75
C ASP A 20 9.00 14.00 8.57
N LEU A 21 8.79 12.67 8.45
CA LEU A 21 9.87 11.71 8.13
C LEU A 21 10.42 11.90 6.71
N ILE A 22 9.56 12.23 5.73
CA ILE A 22 9.94 12.43 4.33
C ILE A 22 10.59 13.79 4.10
N ARG A 23 10.23 14.81 4.87
CA ARG A 23 10.67 16.21 4.68
C ARG A 23 12.17 16.39 4.48
N PRO A 24 13.09 15.67 5.18
CA PRO A 24 14.52 15.77 4.94
C PRO A 24 14.95 15.40 3.52
N GLN A 25 14.16 14.60 2.80
CA GLN A 25 14.47 14.13 1.45
C GLN A 25 14.04 15.10 0.34
N LEU A 26 13.38 16.21 0.67
CA LEU A 26 12.88 17.18 -0.33
C LEU A 26 14.01 17.79 -1.18
N HIS A 27 15.25 17.79 -0.70
CA HIS A 27 16.41 18.25 -1.47
C HIS A 27 16.69 17.39 -2.72
N LEU A 28 16.19 16.14 -2.77
CA LEU A 28 16.27 15.24 -3.92
C LEU A 28 15.12 15.45 -4.91
N SER A 29 14.18 16.37 -4.62
CA SER A 29 12.98 16.62 -5.42
C SER A 29 12.21 15.34 -5.74
N PRO A 30 11.82 14.53 -4.72
CA PRO A 30 11.16 13.26 -4.95
C PRO A 30 9.78 13.45 -5.57
N ALA A 31 9.37 12.51 -6.42
CA ALA A 31 8.00 12.42 -6.90
C ALA A 31 7.25 11.32 -6.13
N LEU A 32 5.98 11.57 -5.82
CA LEU A 32 5.13 10.63 -5.09
C LEU A 32 4.35 9.74 -6.05
N VAL A 33 4.26 8.45 -5.73
CA VAL A 33 3.45 7.47 -6.46
C VAL A 33 2.58 6.73 -5.45
N GLY A 34 1.27 6.91 -5.51
CA GLY A 34 0.31 6.25 -4.62
C GLY A 34 -0.25 4.96 -5.21
N ILE A 35 -0.30 3.89 -4.44
CA ILE A 35 -1.00 2.66 -4.79
C ILE A 35 -2.48 2.82 -4.43
N TYR A 36 -3.39 2.52 -5.37
CA TYR A 36 -4.82 2.58 -5.11
C TYR A 36 -5.27 1.52 -4.08
N SER A 37 -6.17 1.85 -3.12
CA SER A 37 -6.83 3.16 -2.97
C SER A 37 -6.18 3.97 -1.83
N GLY A 38 -5.78 3.32 -0.72
CA GLY A 38 -5.25 3.98 0.48
C GLY A 38 -3.99 4.78 0.21
N GLY A 39 -3.01 4.18 -0.51
CA GLY A 39 -1.78 4.86 -0.88
C GLY A 39 -2.00 6.11 -1.73
N ALA A 40 -3.00 6.10 -2.62
CA ALA A 40 -3.36 7.28 -3.41
C ALA A 40 -3.91 8.43 -2.54
N TRP A 41 -4.72 8.12 -1.53
CA TRP A 41 -5.23 9.14 -0.60
C TRP A 41 -4.10 9.74 0.25
N ILE A 42 -3.22 8.88 0.76
CA ILE A 42 -2.05 9.30 1.55
C ILE A 42 -1.11 10.16 0.71
N ALA A 43 -0.79 9.74 -0.51
CA ALA A 43 0.08 10.49 -1.43
C ALA A 43 -0.48 11.89 -1.74
N GLY A 44 -1.80 12.01 -1.91
CA GLY A 44 -2.46 13.31 -2.07
C GLY A 44 -2.27 14.22 -0.86
N ARG A 45 -2.44 13.70 0.38
CA ARG A 45 -2.18 14.45 1.62
C ARG A 45 -0.72 14.84 1.77
N LEU A 46 0.19 13.91 1.46
CA LEU A 46 1.63 14.16 1.51
C LEU A 46 2.05 15.26 0.53
N LYS A 47 1.51 15.26 -0.70
CA LYS A 47 1.75 16.33 -1.67
C LYS A 47 1.43 17.70 -1.07
N GLU A 48 0.25 17.84 -0.45
CA GLU A 48 -0.19 19.09 0.17
C GLU A 48 0.70 19.49 1.36
N LEU A 49 0.98 18.55 2.29
CA LEU A 49 1.77 18.80 3.50
C LEU A 49 3.25 19.11 3.22
N LEU A 50 3.80 18.54 2.14
CA LEU A 50 5.19 18.74 1.74
C LEU A 50 5.35 19.90 0.75
N GLY A 51 4.24 20.44 0.21
CA GLY A 51 4.26 21.53 -0.77
C GLY A 51 4.89 21.11 -2.11
N LEU A 52 4.69 19.85 -2.53
CA LEU A 52 5.26 19.35 -3.78
C LEU A 52 4.50 19.92 -4.98
N PRO A 53 5.20 20.45 -5.99
CA PRO A 53 4.55 21.11 -7.12
C PRO A 53 3.98 20.13 -8.15
N GLU A 54 4.60 18.96 -8.30
CA GLU A 54 4.18 17.95 -9.28
C GLU A 54 2.94 17.18 -8.85
N ASP A 55 2.16 16.74 -9.84
CA ASP A 55 1.07 15.80 -9.58
C ASP A 55 1.59 14.43 -9.21
N ILE A 56 0.82 13.73 -8.37
CA ILE A 56 1.18 12.39 -7.92
C ILE A 56 0.96 11.36 -9.02
N GLY A 57 1.85 10.38 -9.11
CA GLY A 57 1.61 9.15 -9.85
C GLY A 57 0.60 8.27 -9.13
N LEU A 58 -0.17 7.49 -9.88
CA LEU A 58 -1.18 6.56 -9.35
C LEU A 58 -1.03 5.21 -10.03
N ILE A 59 -0.94 4.13 -9.25
CA ILE A 59 -0.81 2.76 -9.75
C ILE A 59 -1.95 1.91 -9.21
N ASP A 60 -2.59 1.12 -10.08
CA ASP A 60 -3.58 0.13 -9.70
C ASP A 60 -3.05 -1.29 -9.89
N VAL A 61 -2.80 -1.95 -8.78
CA VAL A 61 -2.35 -3.35 -8.72
C VAL A 61 -3.37 -4.24 -8.02
N SER A 62 -4.65 -3.90 -8.10
CA SER A 62 -5.73 -4.59 -7.40
C SER A 62 -5.78 -6.10 -7.67
N PHE A 63 -5.35 -6.57 -8.85
CA PHE A 63 -5.26 -8.00 -9.18
C PHE A 63 -4.19 -8.78 -8.39
N TYR A 64 -3.24 -8.08 -7.77
CA TYR A 64 -2.12 -8.69 -7.03
C TYR A 64 -2.26 -8.58 -5.52
N ARG A 65 -3.39 -8.06 -5.03
CA ARG A 65 -3.66 -7.94 -3.60
C ARG A 65 -4.10 -9.26 -3.02
N ASP A 66 -3.67 -9.54 -1.80
CA ASP A 66 -4.00 -10.79 -1.09
C ASP A 66 -5.51 -10.93 -0.80
N ASP A 67 -6.25 -9.81 -0.75
CA ASP A 67 -7.69 -9.74 -0.51
C ASP A 67 -8.55 -9.80 -1.80
N PHE A 68 -7.92 -9.98 -2.96
CA PHE A 68 -8.64 -9.98 -4.27
C PHE A 68 -9.66 -11.11 -4.38
N ALA A 69 -9.36 -12.30 -3.84
CA ALA A 69 -10.25 -13.46 -3.92
C ALA A 69 -11.52 -13.33 -3.06
N GLU A 70 -11.52 -12.43 -2.06
CA GLU A 70 -12.61 -12.31 -1.08
C GLU A 70 -13.69 -11.30 -1.50
N LYS A 71 -13.34 -10.31 -2.33
CA LYS A 71 -14.24 -9.18 -2.66
C LYS A 71 -15.15 -9.41 -3.87
N GLY A 72 -15.41 -10.65 -4.26
CA GLY A 72 -16.31 -11.08 -5.33
C GLY A 72 -17.06 -9.95 -6.05
N LEU A 73 -16.90 -9.81 -7.38
CA LEU A 73 -17.38 -8.81 -8.33
C LEU A 73 -16.30 -7.78 -8.70
N HIS A 74 -15.89 -7.83 -9.95
CA HIS A 74 -14.90 -7.04 -10.67
C HIS A 74 -14.62 -5.67 -10.04
N PRO A 75 -13.48 -5.46 -9.33
CA PRO A 75 -13.05 -4.12 -9.01
C PRO A 75 -12.89 -3.39 -10.35
N GLN A 76 -13.44 -2.19 -10.46
CA GLN A 76 -13.15 -1.33 -11.59
C GLN A 76 -11.65 -1.02 -11.54
N VAL A 77 -10.88 -1.68 -12.41
CA VAL A 77 -9.45 -1.41 -12.57
C VAL A 77 -9.31 0.04 -12.97
N LYS A 78 -8.59 0.79 -12.17
CA LYS A 78 -8.27 2.18 -12.49
C LYS A 78 -7.01 2.20 -13.36
N PRO A 79 -6.94 3.06 -14.37
CA PRO A 79 -5.71 3.14 -15.15
C PRO A 79 -4.55 3.65 -14.29
N THR A 80 -3.37 3.08 -14.48
CA THR A 80 -2.12 3.65 -13.99
C THR A 80 -1.87 4.98 -14.70
N VAL A 81 -1.54 6.01 -13.93
CA VAL A 81 -1.24 7.35 -14.44
C VAL A 81 0.04 7.84 -13.79
N ILE A 82 1.09 8.04 -14.56
CA ILE A 82 2.36 8.61 -14.12
C ILE A 82 2.56 9.93 -14.89
N PRO A 83 2.27 11.09 -14.26
CA PRO A 83 2.26 12.39 -14.97
C PRO A 83 3.64 13.04 -15.12
N PHE A 84 4.71 12.32 -14.79
CA PHE A 84 6.10 12.80 -14.83
C PHE A 84 7.03 11.76 -15.47
N ASP A 85 8.22 12.17 -15.85
CA ASP A 85 9.27 11.26 -16.30
C ASP A 85 9.85 10.48 -15.11
N VAL A 86 9.90 9.17 -15.24
CA VAL A 86 10.42 8.24 -14.22
C VAL A 86 11.94 8.10 -14.31
N GLU A 87 12.53 8.32 -15.50
CA GLU A 87 13.94 8.10 -15.73
C GLU A 87 14.81 8.96 -14.82
N GLY A 88 15.69 8.32 -14.04
CA GLY A 88 16.63 8.99 -13.14
C GLY A 88 16.00 9.73 -11.94
N ARG A 89 14.70 9.58 -11.68
CA ARG A 89 13.99 10.26 -10.58
C ARG A 89 14.12 9.50 -9.27
N HIS A 90 14.10 10.25 -8.18
CA HIS A 90 13.86 9.71 -6.85
C HIS A 90 12.36 9.61 -6.63
N LEU A 91 11.86 8.42 -6.34
CA LEU A 91 10.44 8.15 -6.18
C LEU A 91 10.14 7.68 -4.77
N ILE A 92 9.01 8.11 -4.24
CA ILE A 92 8.44 7.59 -3.00
C ILE A 92 7.12 6.90 -3.36
N LEU A 93 7.16 5.56 -3.29
CA LEU A 93 5.99 4.71 -3.44
C LEU A 93 5.21 4.69 -2.13
N VAL A 94 3.93 5.00 -2.18
CA VAL A 94 3.09 5.18 -1.00
C VAL A 94 1.99 4.13 -0.97
N ASP A 95 1.86 3.43 0.15
CA ASP A 95 0.76 2.50 0.43
C ASP A 95 0.23 2.74 1.86
N ASP A 96 -0.93 2.16 2.19
CA ASP A 96 -1.50 2.25 3.53
C ASP A 96 -0.89 1.21 4.47
N VAL A 97 -0.85 -0.06 4.04
CA VAL A 97 -0.40 -1.19 4.86
C VAL A 97 0.62 -2.04 4.10
N LEU A 98 1.78 -2.25 4.69
CA LEU A 98 2.73 -3.25 4.22
C LEU A 98 2.46 -4.58 4.95
N TYR A 99 2.20 -5.64 4.17
CA TYR A 99 1.98 -7.00 4.67
C TYR A 99 2.96 -7.98 4.02
N THR A 100 2.53 -8.78 3.06
CA THR A 100 3.34 -9.81 2.41
C THR A 100 4.43 -9.23 1.49
N GLY A 101 4.24 -8.01 0.99
CA GLY A 101 5.07 -7.36 -0.01
C GLY A 101 4.62 -7.59 -1.46
N ARG A 102 3.57 -8.40 -1.70
CA ARG A 102 3.07 -8.72 -3.05
C ARG A 102 2.56 -7.50 -3.79
N THR A 103 1.78 -6.65 -3.12
CA THR A 103 1.27 -5.38 -3.66
C THR A 103 2.42 -4.47 -4.08
N THR A 104 3.38 -4.25 -3.19
CA THR A 104 4.57 -3.42 -3.46
C THR A 104 5.40 -3.95 -4.61
N ARG A 105 5.63 -5.28 -4.67
CA ARG A 105 6.36 -5.91 -5.77
C ARG A 105 5.65 -5.67 -7.11
N ALA A 106 4.33 -5.82 -7.16
CA ALA A 106 3.55 -5.57 -8.36
C ALA A 106 3.63 -4.10 -8.80
N ALA A 107 3.52 -3.16 -7.86
CA ALA A 107 3.66 -1.73 -8.12
C ALA A 107 5.07 -1.36 -8.62
N LEU A 108 6.12 -1.98 -8.09
CA LEU A 108 7.47 -1.80 -8.60
C LEU A 108 7.60 -2.28 -10.05
N ASN A 109 7.06 -3.46 -10.40
CA ASN A 109 7.08 -3.94 -11.77
C ASN A 109 6.41 -2.94 -12.73
N GLU A 110 5.20 -2.50 -12.39
CA GLU A 110 4.44 -1.52 -13.16
C GLU A 110 5.24 -0.21 -13.33
N LEU A 111 5.84 0.28 -12.25
CA LEU A 111 6.61 1.52 -12.26
C LEU A 111 7.82 1.47 -13.19
N PHE A 112 8.53 0.33 -13.24
CA PHE A 112 9.70 0.14 -14.10
C PHE A 112 9.35 0.05 -15.59
N ASP A 113 8.08 -0.17 -15.96
CA ASP A 113 7.62 -0.08 -17.35
C ASP A 113 7.60 1.38 -17.85
N TYR A 114 7.58 2.36 -16.94
CA TYR A 114 7.63 3.80 -17.26
C TYR A 114 9.04 4.40 -17.33
N GLY A 115 10.07 3.67 -16.93
CA GLY A 115 11.46 4.12 -16.96
C GLY A 115 12.28 3.54 -15.81
N ARG A 116 13.55 3.93 -15.73
CA ARG A 116 14.47 3.49 -14.67
C ARG A 116 14.66 4.60 -13.64
N PRO A 117 13.97 4.55 -12.48
CA PRO A 117 14.18 5.53 -11.41
C PRO A 117 15.59 5.43 -10.82
N ALA A 118 16.11 6.52 -10.27
CA ALA A 118 17.37 6.53 -9.52
C ALA A 118 17.22 5.79 -8.19
N SER A 119 16.07 5.93 -7.53
CA SER A 119 15.70 5.18 -6.34
C SER A 119 14.18 5.09 -6.20
N VAL A 120 13.72 4.06 -5.52
CA VAL A 120 12.33 3.94 -5.06
C VAL A 120 12.36 3.63 -3.58
N GLU A 121 11.77 4.51 -2.78
CA GLU A 121 11.60 4.36 -1.34
C GLU A 121 10.13 4.03 -1.06
N LEU A 122 9.87 3.13 -0.11
CA LEU A 122 8.51 2.74 0.28
C LEU A 122 8.09 3.47 1.54
N ALA A 123 6.95 4.14 1.49
CA ALA A 123 6.32 4.84 2.62
C ALA A 123 4.96 4.24 2.93
N VAL A 124 4.74 3.83 4.19
CA VAL A 124 3.49 3.23 4.66
C VAL A 124 3.07 3.81 6.01
N LEU A 125 1.77 3.80 6.29
CA LEU A 125 1.28 4.16 7.62
C LEU A 125 1.42 3.01 8.60
N ALA A 126 1.22 1.77 8.14
CA ALA A 126 1.29 0.59 9.00
C ALA A 126 2.10 -0.54 8.35
N ASP A 127 2.89 -1.22 9.17
CA ASP A 127 3.56 -2.46 8.84
C ASP A 127 3.03 -3.56 9.77
N ARG A 128 2.40 -4.60 9.19
CA ARG A 128 1.83 -5.71 9.96
C ARG A 128 2.69 -6.97 10.01
N GLY A 129 3.95 -6.88 9.57
CA GLY A 129 4.82 -8.05 9.49
C GLY A 129 4.37 -9.04 8.40
N GLY A 130 4.64 -10.33 8.59
CA GLY A 130 4.13 -11.40 7.70
C GLY A 130 4.70 -11.38 6.27
N ARG A 131 5.94 -10.93 6.09
CA ARG A 131 6.60 -10.85 4.77
C ARG A 131 6.73 -12.20 4.09
N GLU A 132 6.38 -12.25 2.82
CA GLU A 132 6.68 -13.36 1.91
C GLU A 132 7.75 -12.99 0.88
N LEU A 133 8.02 -11.70 0.71
CA LEU A 133 9.02 -11.15 -0.19
C LEU A 133 10.01 -10.26 0.56
N PRO A 134 11.26 -10.11 0.11
CA PRO A 134 12.29 -9.31 0.76
C PRO A 134 12.06 -7.80 0.52
N ILE A 135 10.91 -7.30 0.96
CA ILE A 135 10.49 -5.90 0.82
C ILE A 135 10.34 -5.30 2.21
N GLY A 136 10.88 -4.11 2.41
CA GLY A 136 10.75 -3.34 3.64
C GLY A 136 10.37 -1.90 3.36
N ALA A 137 9.68 -1.26 4.30
CA ALA A 137 9.38 0.16 4.22
C ALA A 137 10.62 0.99 4.60
N THR A 138 10.88 2.06 3.84
CA THR A 138 11.85 3.08 4.21
C THR A 138 11.26 3.99 5.30
N TYR A 139 9.97 4.28 5.19
CA TYR A 139 9.22 5.10 6.14
C TYR A 139 8.00 4.32 6.60
N CYS A 140 7.92 4.06 7.91
CA CYS A 140 6.79 3.42 8.56
C CYS A 140 6.46 4.16 9.86
N ILE A 141 5.18 4.34 10.15
CA ILE A 141 4.71 5.06 11.34
C ILE A 141 4.29 4.11 12.44
N TRP A 142 3.75 2.95 12.08
CA TRP A 142 3.15 2.05 13.05
C TRP A 142 3.46 0.59 12.71
N ASP A 143 4.23 -0.05 13.58
CA ASP A 143 4.39 -1.51 13.57
C ASP A 143 3.22 -2.13 14.31
N VAL A 144 2.41 -2.92 13.62
CA VAL A 144 1.21 -3.54 14.18
C VAL A 144 1.25 -5.05 14.07
N ASP A 145 1.11 -5.73 15.21
CA ASP A 145 0.96 -7.18 15.25
C ASP A 145 -0.53 -7.54 15.24
N LEU A 146 -0.99 -8.12 14.14
CA LEU A 146 -2.35 -8.58 13.97
C LEU A 146 -2.34 -10.09 13.75
N ASN A 147 -3.29 -10.79 14.40
CA ASN A 147 -3.52 -12.16 14.06
C ASN A 147 -4.07 -12.29 12.63
N ASN A 148 -3.98 -13.48 12.04
CA ASN A 148 -4.40 -13.74 10.66
C ASN A 148 -5.92 -13.64 10.44
N GLU A 149 -6.72 -13.50 11.51
CA GLU A 149 -8.18 -13.37 11.45
C GLU A 149 -8.62 -11.91 11.23
N LEU A 150 -7.70 -10.95 11.39
CA LEU A 150 -7.98 -9.53 11.30
C LEU A 150 -7.22 -8.89 10.13
N SER A 151 -7.90 -8.00 9.43
CA SER A 151 -7.33 -7.12 8.42
C SER A 151 -7.46 -5.66 8.86
N LEU A 152 -6.41 -4.89 8.62
CA LEU A 152 -6.40 -3.44 8.84
C LEU A 152 -6.74 -2.76 7.51
N VAL A 153 -7.77 -1.93 7.51
CA VAL A 153 -8.26 -1.26 6.30
C VAL A 153 -8.30 0.24 6.53
N LEU A 154 -7.64 1.00 5.67
CA LEU A 154 -7.78 2.45 5.64
C LEU A 154 -9.04 2.83 4.85
N GLY A 155 -9.93 3.58 5.48
CA GLY A 155 -11.14 4.11 4.87
C GLY A 155 -11.15 5.63 4.81
N LYS A 156 -11.95 6.16 3.90
CA LYS A 156 -12.27 7.59 3.83
C LYS A 156 -13.66 7.81 4.38
N GLN A 157 -13.79 8.70 5.36
CA GLN A 157 -15.07 9.06 5.98
C GLN A 157 -15.86 10.07 5.12
N ASP A 158 -17.11 10.31 5.47
CA ASP A 158 -18.00 11.23 4.73
C ASP A 158 -17.48 12.69 4.73
N ASP A 159 -16.76 13.08 5.78
CA ASP A 159 -16.07 14.38 5.88
C ASP A 159 -14.74 14.42 5.12
N GLY A 160 -14.35 13.31 4.49
CA GLY A 160 -13.12 13.15 3.73
C GLY A 160 -11.90 12.78 4.57
N GLN A 161 -12.01 12.64 5.89
CA GLN A 161 -10.90 12.22 6.74
C GLN A 161 -10.59 10.73 6.59
N LEU A 162 -9.31 10.40 6.74
CA LEU A 162 -8.84 9.01 6.73
C LEU A 162 -9.00 8.40 8.12
N ALA A 163 -9.51 7.18 8.17
CA ALA A 163 -9.65 6.43 9.42
C ALA A 163 -9.39 4.94 9.21
N TRP A 164 -8.79 4.33 10.22
CA TRP A 164 -8.58 2.89 10.27
C TRP A 164 -9.85 2.15 10.67
N ARG A 165 -10.04 0.97 10.06
CA ARG A 165 -11.02 -0.03 10.47
C ARG A 165 -10.36 -1.39 10.55
N LEU A 166 -10.82 -2.21 11.49
CA LEU A 166 -10.49 -3.63 11.56
C LEU A 166 -11.64 -4.43 10.98
N GLU A 167 -11.31 -5.29 10.06
CA GLU A 167 -12.26 -6.20 9.43
C GLU A 167 -11.83 -7.64 9.75
N ASN A 168 -12.80 -8.53 10.00
CA ASN A 168 -12.50 -9.95 10.08
C ASN A 168 -12.17 -10.46 8.68
N VAL A 169 -11.07 -11.18 8.56
CA VAL A 169 -10.77 -11.91 7.33
C VAL A 169 -11.76 -13.08 7.27
N SER A 170 -12.65 -13.08 6.26
CA SER A 170 -13.54 -14.21 6.04
C SER A 170 -12.68 -15.43 5.75
N PRO A 171 -12.95 -16.59 6.40
CA PRO A 171 -12.18 -17.79 6.09
C PRO A 171 -12.35 -18.07 4.59
N ALA A 172 -11.22 -18.13 3.88
CA ALA A 172 -11.22 -18.58 2.49
C ALA A 172 -12.00 -19.90 2.42
N VAL A 173 -13.04 -19.94 1.59
CA VAL A 173 -13.71 -21.20 1.28
C VAL A 173 -12.61 -22.06 0.67
N GLU A 174 -12.17 -23.10 1.41
CA GLU A 174 -11.27 -24.13 0.90
C GLU A 174 -11.93 -24.74 -0.35
N GLN A 175 -11.67 -24.13 -1.49
CA GLN A 175 -11.91 -24.79 -2.78
C GLN A 175 -10.79 -25.84 -2.87
N GLY A 176 -11.16 -27.04 -2.41
CA GLY A 176 -10.30 -28.21 -2.44
C GLY A 176 -9.76 -28.44 -3.84
N TRP A 177 -8.48 -28.18 -4.02
CA TRP A 177 -7.73 -28.78 -5.10
C TRP A 177 -7.64 -30.25 -4.79
N ARG A 178 -8.55 -31.05 -5.39
CA ARG A 178 -8.36 -32.49 -5.48
C ARG A 178 -7.11 -32.71 -6.33
N THR A 179 -6.06 -33.16 -5.67
CA THR A 179 -4.96 -33.83 -6.37
C THR A 179 -5.50 -35.16 -6.89
N ASP A 180 -6.14 -35.15 -8.04
CA ASP A 180 -6.37 -36.36 -8.77
C ASP A 180 -4.99 -36.88 -9.23
N SER A 181 -4.62 -37.98 -8.67
CA SER A 181 -3.42 -38.73 -8.99
C SER A 181 -3.30 -38.95 -10.49
N PHE A 182 -2.27 -38.35 -11.10
CA PHE A 182 -1.80 -38.81 -12.39
C PHE A 182 -1.10 -40.17 -12.16
N ALA A 183 -1.82 -41.24 -12.37
CA ALA A 183 -1.23 -42.54 -12.63
C ALA A 183 -0.62 -42.45 -14.02
N VAL A 184 0.69 -42.61 -14.10
CA VAL A 184 1.41 -42.80 -15.36
C VAL A 184 1.51 -44.30 -15.53
N ASP A 185 0.84 -44.84 -16.54
CA ASP A 185 1.12 -46.16 -17.11
C ASP A 185 2.30 -46.09 -18.07
#